data_cce11d11f428ce7d980886c66261081d
#
_entry.id   cce11d11f428ce7d980886c66261081d
#
_cell.length_a   1.000
_cell.length_b   1.000
_cell.length_c   1.000
_cell.angle_alpha   90.00
_cell.angle_beta   90.00
_cell.angle_gamma   90.00
#
_symmetry.space_group_name_H-M   'P 1'
#
loop_
_entity.id
_entity.type
_entity.pdbx_description
1 polymer ?
#
loop_
_entity_poly.entity_id
_entity_poly.type
_entity_poly.pdbx_seq_one_letter_code
_entity_poly.pdbx_strand_id
1 'polypeptide(L)'
;MNLNTGHYLQTFTLLTLIFIGLVQYFTGELAVLWLPFFMTMLMAGFLVLQTRHEPVRLDAQEAIVLTLYLSFIVLAGISTLFQGGALITLIGFKNEIALSLVMLCLLLGFCRESQIYQVTRGLYWIFYIQFPVALYQLLFVVPQRVALHGEEEKWDSVVGTFGGDPMGGGNTAAMGLFCLLIMLLKVSEYKHGLTSFKNMALHIALGFVMCIIGEVKFVILLSPLLLGWVWLMPSWVKEASRVNLAVLLSILVAMVLLIGLAIVILAYSYTAAYGIDMSENPFTVFFGSLSYIFDPNFILPGGEIGRFTTLTFWLQHNDLSGLPGTLFGYGLNATNSGSFLSPGFLNQVYNLILDSTAMSMLLWEVGVVGTLIFIGLFVYILKVVQPEPLLSVDQIDKQDLHLLSFAPAFNVFAIACLLSLPYSQILMIVPMLQFLFYLSLGSSLIIRRTVRRYTGLY
;
A
#
# COMPACT_ATOMS: atom_id res chain seq x y z
N MET A 1 -23.91 -16.99 18.53
CA MET A 1 -22.56 -16.54 18.95
C MET A 1 -22.43 -15.09 18.49
N ASN A 2 -22.31 -14.13 19.43
CA ASN A 2 -22.18 -12.73 19.02
C ASN A 2 -20.70 -12.48 18.70
N LEU A 3 -20.33 -12.45 17.43
CA LEU A 3 -18.98 -12.10 17.02
C LEU A 3 -18.74 -10.62 17.27
N ASN A 4 -17.69 -10.29 18.03
CA ASN A 4 -17.24 -8.91 18.15
C ASN A 4 -16.40 -8.55 16.92
N THR A 5 -17.02 -7.89 15.94
CA THR A 5 -16.40 -7.52 14.68
C THR A 5 -15.18 -6.62 14.84
N GLY A 6 -15.14 -5.81 15.92
CA GLY A 6 -13.99 -4.99 16.26
C GLY A 6 -12.79 -5.80 16.71
N HIS A 7 -12.97 -6.77 17.62
CA HIS A 7 -11.90 -7.68 17.99
C HIS A 7 -11.42 -8.51 16.82
N TYR A 8 -12.34 -8.94 15.92
CA TYR A 8 -11.96 -9.65 14.70
C TYR A 8 -11.03 -8.80 13.83
N LEU A 9 -11.42 -7.55 13.53
CA LEU A 9 -10.62 -6.66 12.69
C LEU A 9 -9.28 -6.30 13.34
N GLN A 10 -9.24 -6.09 14.66
CA GLN A 10 -7.99 -5.88 15.41
C GLN A 10 -7.06 -7.09 15.32
N THR A 11 -7.57 -8.31 15.55
CA THR A 11 -6.81 -9.55 15.42
C THR A 11 -6.32 -9.74 14.01
N PHE A 12 -7.16 -9.51 13.01
CA PHE A 12 -6.78 -9.57 11.60
C PHE A 12 -5.64 -8.59 11.28
N THR A 13 -5.74 -7.35 11.78
CA THR A 13 -4.68 -6.34 11.62
C THR A 13 -3.35 -6.79 12.22
N LEU A 14 -3.36 -7.29 13.46
CA LEU A 14 -2.15 -7.77 14.13
C LEU A 14 -1.54 -8.99 13.42
N LEU A 15 -2.38 -9.96 13.05
CA LEU A 15 -1.92 -11.13 12.31
C LEU A 15 -1.29 -10.73 10.98
N THR A 16 -1.95 -9.86 10.21
CA THR A 16 -1.46 -9.46 8.88
C THR A 16 -0.21 -8.60 8.96
N LEU A 17 -0.16 -7.60 9.84
CA LEU A 17 0.93 -6.60 9.85
C LEU A 17 2.13 -6.99 10.73
N ILE A 18 2.01 -8.00 11.59
CA ILE A 18 3.10 -8.44 12.46
C ILE A 18 3.40 -9.92 12.24
N PHE A 19 2.44 -10.79 12.57
CA PHE A 19 2.71 -12.22 12.67
C PHE A 19 3.15 -12.84 11.36
N ILE A 20 2.41 -12.59 10.27
CA ILE A 20 2.67 -13.20 8.96
C ILE A 20 4.03 -12.82 8.43
N GLY A 21 4.38 -11.54 8.48
CA GLY A 21 5.66 -11.09 7.96
C GLY A 21 6.83 -11.55 8.80
N LEU A 22 6.70 -11.61 10.14
CA LEU A 22 7.75 -12.18 11.00
C LEU A 22 7.95 -13.68 10.72
N VAL A 23 6.87 -14.46 10.62
CA VAL A 23 6.98 -15.89 10.31
C VAL A 23 7.62 -16.07 8.94
N GLN A 24 7.12 -15.40 7.89
CA GLN A 24 7.72 -15.48 6.56
C GLN A 24 9.20 -15.15 6.57
N TYR A 25 9.59 -14.04 7.20
CA TYR A 25 10.96 -13.54 7.20
C TYR A 25 11.95 -14.46 7.93
N PHE A 26 11.57 -14.97 9.13
CA PHE A 26 12.47 -15.74 9.96
C PHE A 26 12.45 -17.26 9.69
N THR A 27 11.37 -17.76 9.10
CA THR A 27 11.24 -19.22 8.86
C THR A 27 11.25 -19.58 7.36
N GLY A 28 11.06 -18.62 6.46
CA GLY A 28 10.89 -18.88 5.04
C GLY A 28 9.54 -19.50 4.65
N GLU A 29 8.62 -19.70 5.62
CA GLU A 29 7.35 -20.38 5.38
C GLU A 29 6.36 -19.49 4.60
N LEU A 30 6.20 -19.81 3.31
CA LEU A 30 5.27 -19.11 2.42
C LEU A 30 3.80 -19.49 2.67
N ALA A 31 3.53 -20.63 3.30
CA ALA A 31 2.18 -21.05 3.61
C ALA A 31 1.44 -20.07 4.53
N VAL A 32 2.16 -19.32 5.37
CA VAL A 32 1.59 -18.29 6.23
C VAL A 32 0.89 -17.16 5.45
N LEU A 33 1.27 -16.91 4.19
CA LEU A 33 0.64 -15.92 3.31
C LEU A 33 -0.79 -16.30 2.89
N TRP A 34 -1.26 -17.53 3.19
CA TRP A 34 -2.65 -17.91 3.03
C TRP A 34 -3.55 -17.42 4.17
N LEU A 35 -2.97 -17.09 5.32
CA LEU A 35 -3.74 -16.66 6.49
C LEU A 35 -4.58 -15.39 6.24
N PRO A 36 -4.07 -14.31 5.62
CA PRO A 36 -4.89 -13.14 5.28
C PRO A 36 -6.06 -13.49 4.35
N PHE A 37 -5.83 -14.39 3.39
CA PHE A 37 -6.89 -14.88 2.51
C PHE A 37 -8.02 -15.55 3.31
N PHE A 38 -7.67 -16.51 4.17
CA PHE A 38 -8.68 -17.19 5.00
C PHE A 38 -9.41 -16.23 5.95
N MET A 39 -8.68 -15.30 6.57
CA MET A 39 -9.28 -14.27 7.40
C MET A 39 -10.26 -13.40 6.62
N THR A 40 -9.91 -13.03 5.41
CA THR A 40 -10.79 -12.23 4.54
C THR A 40 -12.03 -13.01 4.12
N MET A 41 -11.88 -14.29 3.76
CA MET A 41 -13.02 -15.17 3.44
C MET A 41 -13.95 -15.36 4.63
N LEU A 42 -13.40 -15.56 5.84
CA LEU A 42 -14.19 -15.63 7.07
C LEU A 42 -14.92 -14.30 7.36
N MET A 43 -14.26 -13.17 7.14
CA MET A 43 -14.88 -11.84 7.28
C MET A 43 -16.10 -11.70 6.38
N ALA A 44 -15.96 -12.06 5.11
CA ALA A 44 -17.08 -12.07 4.15
C ALA A 44 -18.17 -13.07 4.53
N GLY A 45 -17.79 -14.28 4.97
CA GLY A 45 -18.72 -15.29 5.46
C GLY A 45 -19.54 -14.82 6.67
N PHE A 46 -18.88 -14.20 7.65
CA PHE A 46 -19.57 -13.63 8.81
C PHE A 46 -20.52 -12.51 8.42
N LEU A 47 -20.17 -11.66 7.47
CA LEU A 47 -21.06 -10.61 6.97
C LEU A 47 -22.33 -11.20 6.38
N VAL A 48 -22.24 -12.26 5.58
CA VAL A 48 -23.39 -12.94 4.96
C VAL A 48 -24.25 -13.65 6.01
N LEU A 49 -23.64 -14.26 7.03
CA LEU A 49 -24.34 -15.00 8.09
C LEU A 49 -24.95 -14.11 9.17
N GLN A 50 -24.48 -12.87 9.32
CA GLN A 50 -25.02 -11.91 10.28
C GLN A 50 -26.35 -11.31 9.80
N THR A 51 -27.41 -12.10 9.83
CA THR A 51 -28.78 -11.70 9.39
C THR A 51 -29.47 -10.70 10.33
N ARG A 52 -28.85 -10.23 11.41
CA ARG A 52 -29.49 -9.43 12.47
C ARG A 52 -29.22 -7.92 12.43
N HIS A 53 -28.50 -7.43 11.46
CA HIS A 53 -28.24 -6.00 11.39
C HIS A 53 -29.18 -5.34 10.38
N GLU A 54 -29.63 -4.14 10.73
CA GLU A 54 -30.31 -3.29 9.77
C GLU A 54 -29.45 -3.23 8.50
N PRO A 55 -30.00 -3.57 7.34
CA PRO A 55 -29.23 -3.56 6.11
C PRO A 55 -28.65 -2.17 5.91
N VAL A 56 -27.34 -2.09 5.73
CA VAL A 56 -26.70 -0.82 5.40
C VAL A 56 -27.30 -0.30 4.10
N ARG A 57 -27.97 0.85 4.17
CA ARG A 57 -28.50 1.49 2.97
C ARG A 57 -27.34 2.14 2.23
N LEU A 58 -26.99 1.54 1.09
CA LEU A 58 -26.03 2.14 0.18
C LEU A 58 -26.68 3.34 -0.52
N ASP A 59 -25.96 4.44 -0.58
CA ASP A 59 -26.38 5.55 -1.44
C ASP A 59 -26.04 5.27 -2.92
N ALA A 60 -26.48 6.14 -3.83
CA ALA A 60 -26.22 5.98 -5.26
C ALA A 60 -24.72 5.93 -5.59
N GLN A 61 -23.89 6.69 -4.87
CA GLN A 61 -22.45 6.71 -5.10
C GLN A 61 -21.79 5.41 -4.60
N GLU A 62 -22.19 4.92 -3.42
CA GLU A 62 -21.72 3.65 -2.87
C GLU A 62 -22.18 2.45 -3.73
N ALA A 63 -23.39 2.53 -4.32
CA ALA A 63 -23.87 1.52 -5.26
C ALA A 63 -23.03 1.48 -6.56
N ILE A 64 -22.56 2.65 -7.05
CA ILE A 64 -21.64 2.70 -8.19
C ILE A 64 -20.28 2.09 -7.81
N VAL A 65 -19.74 2.36 -6.60
CA VAL A 65 -18.51 1.72 -6.10
C VAL A 65 -18.67 0.20 -6.11
N LEU A 66 -19.78 -0.31 -5.57
CA LEU A 66 -20.08 -1.74 -5.56
C LEU A 66 -20.17 -2.33 -6.99
N THR A 67 -20.84 -1.63 -7.90
CA THR A 67 -20.98 -2.06 -9.30
C THR A 67 -19.62 -2.14 -10.01
N LEU A 68 -18.78 -1.09 -9.88
CA LEU A 68 -17.43 -1.08 -10.47
C LEU A 68 -16.55 -2.18 -9.88
N TYR A 69 -16.63 -2.39 -8.57
CA TYR A 69 -15.91 -3.46 -7.89
C TYR A 69 -16.31 -4.83 -8.40
N LEU A 70 -17.61 -5.13 -8.46
CA LEU A 70 -18.11 -6.41 -8.96
C LEU A 70 -17.77 -6.60 -10.45
N SER A 71 -17.84 -5.54 -11.26
CA SER A 71 -17.44 -5.60 -12.68
C SER A 71 -15.97 -5.98 -12.83
N PHE A 72 -15.07 -5.43 -11.99
CA PHE A 72 -13.66 -5.80 -11.98
C PHE A 72 -13.46 -7.28 -11.61
N ILE A 73 -14.09 -7.73 -10.50
CA ILE A 73 -13.99 -9.13 -10.03
C ILE A 73 -14.48 -10.11 -11.08
N VAL A 74 -15.62 -9.83 -11.69
CA VAL A 74 -16.22 -10.70 -12.74
C VAL A 74 -15.31 -10.76 -13.97
N LEU A 75 -14.80 -9.61 -14.43
CA LEU A 75 -13.89 -9.57 -15.59
C LEU A 75 -12.62 -10.37 -15.30
N ALA A 76 -11.93 -10.08 -14.17
CA ALA A 76 -10.71 -10.76 -13.80
C ALA A 76 -10.93 -12.27 -13.59
N GLY A 77 -12.04 -12.65 -12.92
CA GLY A 77 -12.38 -14.06 -12.69
C GLY A 77 -12.68 -14.81 -13.98
N ILE A 78 -13.47 -14.24 -14.88
CA ILE A 78 -13.80 -14.85 -16.17
C ILE A 78 -12.54 -15.00 -17.02
N SER A 79 -11.74 -13.93 -17.18
CA SER A 79 -10.50 -13.98 -17.97
C SER A 79 -9.56 -15.07 -17.45
N THR A 80 -9.37 -15.15 -16.12
CA THR A 80 -8.48 -16.14 -15.51
C THR A 80 -9.01 -17.57 -15.66
N LEU A 81 -10.31 -17.77 -15.46
CA LEU A 81 -10.95 -19.09 -15.57
C LEU A 81 -10.79 -19.69 -16.98
N PHE A 82 -10.99 -18.87 -18.01
CA PHE A 82 -10.85 -19.32 -19.40
C PHE A 82 -9.43 -19.62 -19.81
N GLN A 83 -8.43 -18.93 -19.24
CA GLN A 83 -7.05 -19.07 -19.63
C GLN A 83 -6.26 -20.01 -18.72
N GLY A 84 -6.48 -19.95 -17.41
CA GLY A 84 -5.70 -20.70 -16.41
C GLY A 84 -6.47 -21.84 -15.72
N GLY A 85 -7.79 -21.91 -15.91
CA GLY A 85 -8.64 -22.87 -15.21
C GLY A 85 -8.89 -22.53 -13.73
N ALA A 86 -9.65 -23.38 -13.04
CA ALA A 86 -10.13 -23.10 -11.68
C ALA A 86 -9.01 -22.96 -10.63
N LEU A 87 -7.94 -23.76 -10.71
CA LEU A 87 -6.84 -23.70 -9.75
C LEU A 87 -6.09 -22.38 -9.84
N ILE A 88 -5.73 -21.94 -11.05
CA ILE A 88 -5.03 -20.67 -11.26
C ILE A 88 -5.94 -19.49 -10.87
N THR A 89 -7.24 -19.60 -11.14
CA THR A 89 -8.21 -18.58 -10.68
C THR A 89 -8.22 -18.45 -9.16
N LEU A 90 -8.18 -19.55 -8.42
CA LEU A 90 -8.11 -19.52 -6.95
C LEU A 90 -6.80 -18.88 -6.45
N ILE A 91 -5.67 -19.25 -7.06
CA ILE A 91 -4.34 -18.75 -6.67
C ILE A 91 -4.22 -17.24 -7.00
N GLY A 92 -4.60 -16.83 -8.21
CA GLY A 92 -4.58 -15.43 -8.61
C GLY A 92 -5.54 -14.59 -7.76
N PHE A 93 -6.76 -15.08 -7.52
CA PHE A 93 -7.69 -14.41 -6.61
C PHE A 93 -7.10 -14.24 -5.21
N LYS A 94 -6.48 -15.28 -4.64
CA LYS A 94 -5.81 -15.24 -3.33
C LYS A 94 -4.68 -14.21 -3.30
N ASN A 95 -3.84 -14.16 -4.34
CA ASN A 95 -2.67 -13.29 -4.36
C ASN A 95 -3.03 -11.81 -4.55
N GLU A 96 -3.95 -11.50 -5.48
CA GLU A 96 -4.09 -10.16 -6.05
C GLU A 96 -5.41 -9.48 -5.66
N ILE A 97 -6.46 -10.25 -5.39
CA ILE A 97 -7.81 -9.70 -5.23
C ILE A 97 -8.39 -9.90 -3.83
N ALA A 98 -8.12 -11.02 -3.17
CA ALA A 98 -8.87 -11.43 -1.98
C ALA A 98 -8.94 -10.35 -0.89
N LEU A 99 -7.84 -9.63 -0.63
CA LEU A 99 -7.81 -8.59 0.40
C LEU A 99 -8.66 -7.37 0.05
N SER A 100 -9.04 -7.17 -1.22
CA SER A 100 -10.00 -6.13 -1.60
C SER A 100 -11.38 -6.33 -1.00
N LEU A 101 -11.74 -7.56 -0.63
CA LEU A 101 -12.96 -7.87 0.11
C LEU A 101 -13.01 -7.22 1.49
N VAL A 102 -11.86 -6.84 2.09
CA VAL A 102 -11.85 -6.05 3.34
C VAL A 102 -12.58 -4.74 3.13
N MET A 103 -12.26 -4.02 2.05
CA MET A 103 -12.96 -2.78 1.68
C MET A 103 -14.44 -3.04 1.43
N LEU A 104 -14.78 -4.10 0.70
CA LEU A 104 -16.18 -4.48 0.44
C LEU A 104 -16.93 -4.79 1.74
N CYS A 105 -16.35 -5.57 2.64
CA CYS A 105 -16.97 -5.89 3.93
C CYS A 105 -17.20 -4.64 4.79
N LEU A 106 -16.25 -3.71 4.79
CA LEU A 106 -16.39 -2.41 5.48
C LEU A 106 -17.50 -1.56 4.83
N LEU A 107 -17.53 -1.50 3.49
CA LEU A 107 -18.61 -0.84 2.74
C LEU A 107 -19.98 -1.44 3.06
N LEU A 108 -20.09 -2.74 3.27
CA LEU A 108 -21.33 -3.44 3.60
C LEU A 108 -21.65 -3.45 5.11
N GLY A 109 -20.86 -2.73 5.93
CA GLY A 109 -21.19 -2.49 7.35
C GLY A 109 -20.68 -3.55 8.32
N PHE A 110 -19.61 -4.28 7.98
CA PHE A 110 -19.01 -5.26 8.89
C PHE A 110 -18.55 -4.63 10.22
N CYS A 111 -18.07 -3.38 10.19
CA CYS A 111 -17.57 -2.67 11.36
C CYS A 111 -18.30 -1.35 11.58
N ARG A 112 -18.30 -0.91 12.88
CA ARG A 112 -18.77 0.42 13.30
C ARG A 112 -17.60 1.41 13.36
N GLU A 113 -17.92 2.67 13.43
CA GLU A 113 -16.98 3.80 13.47
C GLU A 113 -15.98 3.70 14.62
N SER A 114 -16.46 3.34 15.84
CA SER A 114 -15.61 3.17 17.04
C SER A 114 -14.55 2.07 16.87
N GLN A 115 -14.85 1.05 16.07
CA GLN A 115 -13.93 -0.05 15.79
C GLN A 115 -12.82 0.35 14.83
N ILE A 116 -13.14 1.17 13.81
CA ILE A 116 -12.14 1.78 12.93
C ILE A 116 -11.19 2.69 13.70
N TYR A 117 -11.73 3.50 14.63
CA TYR A 117 -10.90 4.29 15.54
C TYR A 117 -9.90 3.42 16.31
N GLN A 118 -10.36 2.32 16.91
CA GLN A 118 -9.52 1.41 17.69
C GLN A 118 -8.42 0.75 16.84
N VAL A 119 -8.77 0.28 15.64
CA VAL A 119 -7.80 -0.31 14.69
C VAL A 119 -6.74 0.71 14.29
N THR A 120 -7.15 1.92 13.93
CA THR A 120 -6.20 3.00 13.55
C THR A 120 -5.27 3.35 14.71
N ARG A 121 -5.78 3.37 15.95
CA ARG A 121 -4.93 3.53 17.14
C ARG A 121 -3.94 2.37 17.32
N GLY A 122 -4.33 1.16 16.95
CA GLY A 122 -3.46 -0.01 16.93
C GLY A 122 -2.29 0.11 15.96
N LEU A 123 -2.47 0.80 14.82
CA LEU A 123 -1.40 1.01 13.86
C LEU A 123 -0.20 1.77 14.46
N TYR A 124 -0.42 2.69 15.40
CA TYR A 124 0.69 3.37 16.09
C TYR A 124 1.52 2.41 16.95
N TRP A 125 0.90 1.43 17.61
CA TRP A 125 1.63 0.40 18.34
C TRP A 125 2.43 -0.49 17.39
N ILE A 126 1.84 -0.89 16.26
CA ILE A 126 2.53 -1.66 15.22
C ILE A 126 3.73 -0.87 14.69
N PHE A 127 3.60 0.44 14.51
CA PHE A 127 4.70 1.30 14.08
C PHE A 127 5.89 1.26 15.05
N TYR A 128 5.64 1.33 16.35
CA TYR A 128 6.74 1.25 17.32
C TYR A 128 7.40 -0.13 17.37
N ILE A 129 6.67 -1.20 17.08
CA ILE A 129 7.23 -2.55 16.98
C ILE A 129 8.21 -2.67 15.79
N GLN A 130 8.06 -1.86 14.74
CA GLN A 130 8.99 -1.90 13.61
C GLN A 130 10.43 -1.63 14.04
N PHE A 131 10.67 -0.74 15.01
CA PHE A 131 12.03 -0.31 15.39
C PHE A 131 12.88 -1.44 15.98
N PRO A 132 12.47 -2.17 17.00
CA PRO A 132 13.28 -3.27 17.53
C PRO A 132 13.50 -4.36 16.48
N VAL A 133 12.51 -4.64 15.61
CA VAL A 133 12.66 -5.63 14.54
C VAL A 133 13.64 -5.16 13.49
N ALA A 134 13.51 -3.91 13.01
CA ALA A 134 14.43 -3.33 12.03
C ALA A 134 15.86 -3.23 12.59
N LEU A 135 16.02 -2.88 13.86
CA LEU A 135 17.33 -2.86 14.52
C LEU A 135 17.97 -4.25 14.55
N TYR A 136 17.19 -5.28 14.87
CA TYR A 136 17.66 -6.67 14.81
C TYR A 136 18.10 -7.04 13.38
N GLN A 137 17.27 -6.73 12.38
CA GLN A 137 17.59 -6.99 10.97
C GLN A 137 18.86 -6.28 10.53
N LEU A 138 19.02 -5.02 10.91
CA LEU A 138 20.21 -4.22 10.58
C LEU A 138 21.50 -4.78 11.22
N LEU A 139 21.43 -5.22 12.47
CA LEU A 139 22.61 -5.67 13.21
C LEU A 139 23.00 -7.13 12.94
N PHE A 140 22.05 -8.00 12.62
CA PHE A 140 22.28 -9.44 12.51
C PHE A 140 22.01 -10.01 11.12
N VAL A 141 21.04 -9.50 10.37
CA VAL A 141 20.69 -10.05 9.05
C VAL A 141 21.50 -9.41 7.93
N VAL A 142 21.59 -8.07 7.92
CA VAL A 142 22.36 -7.34 6.90
C VAL A 142 23.83 -7.82 6.82
N PRO A 143 24.58 -7.99 7.94
CA PRO A 143 25.94 -8.50 7.87
C PRO A 143 26.05 -9.92 7.31
N GLN A 144 25.06 -10.80 7.58
CA GLN A 144 25.03 -12.15 7.01
C GLN A 144 24.80 -12.11 5.50
N ARG A 145 23.88 -11.27 5.04
CA ARG A 145 23.62 -11.10 3.60
C ARG A 145 24.84 -10.55 2.88
N VAL A 146 25.49 -9.53 3.44
CA VAL A 146 26.73 -8.97 2.90
C VAL A 146 27.85 -10.01 2.84
N ALA A 147 27.99 -10.84 3.87
CA ALA A 147 29.01 -11.91 3.89
C ALA A 147 28.75 -12.98 2.81
N LEU A 148 27.49 -13.23 2.43
CA LEU A 148 27.13 -14.23 1.44
C LEU A 148 27.13 -13.71 0.01
N HIS A 149 26.67 -12.48 -0.21
CA HIS A 149 26.38 -11.92 -1.53
C HIS A 149 27.21 -10.69 -1.90
N GLY A 150 27.96 -10.13 -0.95
CA GLY A 150 28.75 -8.89 -1.13
C GLY A 150 28.03 -7.62 -0.68
N GLU A 151 28.79 -6.52 -0.60
CA GLU A 151 28.28 -5.22 -0.15
C GLU A 151 27.17 -4.66 -1.05
N GLU A 152 27.17 -5.04 -2.32
CA GLU A 152 26.18 -4.59 -3.31
C GLU A 152 24.78 -5.14 -3.00
N GLU A 153 24.71 -6.26 -2.28
CA GLU A 153 23.45 -6.96 -1.99
C GLU A 153 22.89 -6.66 -0.57
N LYS A 154 23.42 -5.68 0.14
CA LYS A 154 22.96 -5.36 1.51
C LYS A 154 21.55 -4.79 1.60
N TRP A 155 21.03 -4.31 0.47
CA TRP A 155 19.73 -3.68 0.39
C TRP A 155 18.57 -4.67 0.51
N ASP A 156 17.38 -4.17 0.78
CA ASP A 156 16.12 -4.92 0.88
C ASP A 156 16.04 -5.96 2.02
N SER A 157 16.99 -5.94 2.97
CA SER A 157 16.96 -6.84 4.13
C SER A 157 16.22 -6.28 5.34
N VAL A 158 16.06 -4.96 5.44
CA VAL A 158 15.42 -4.30 6.58
C VAL A 158 13.98 -3.98 6.24
N VAL A 159 13.08 -4.83 6.65
CA VAL A 159 11.64 -4.80 6.31
C VAL A 159 10.71 -4.59 7.51
N GLY A 160 11.28 -4.49 8.72
CA GLY A 160 10.45 -4.53 9.94
C GLY A 160 9.67 -5.83 10.02
N THR A 161 8.36 -5.72 10.21
CA THR A 161 7.44 -6.88 10.28
C THR A 161 6.76 -7.20 8.94
N PHE A 162 7.22 -6.63 7.80
CA PHE A 162 6.53 -6.75 6.51
C PHE A 162 6.94 -7.97 5.66
N GLY A 163 7.81 -8.82 6.18
CA GLY A 163 8.14 -10.10 5.54
C GLY A 163 9.01 -9.98 4.28
N GLY A 164 9.01 -11.03 3.48
CA GLY A 164 9.92 -11.19 2.35
C GLY A 164 11.04 -12.18 2.67
N ASP A 165 11.98 -12.33 1.74
CA ASP A 165 13.16 -13.18 1.91
C ASP A 165 14.34 -12.31 2.41
N PRO A 166 14.92 -12.59 3.58
CA PRO A 166 16.07 -11.85 4.08
C PRO A 166 17.30 -11.94 3.16
N MET A 167 17.42 -12.98 2.35
CA MET A 167 18.56 -13.22 1.45
C MET A 167 18.23 -12.92 -0.03
N GLY A 168 16.96 -12.90 -0.41
CA GLY A 168 16.53 -12.64 -1.79
C GLY A 168 16.00 -11.22 -2.02
N GLY A 169 15.00 -10.81 -1.26
CA GLY A 169 14.36 -9.50 -1.40
C GLY A 169 13.23 -9.33 -0.39
N GLY A 170 13.30 -8.26 0.37
CA GLY A 170 12.34 -7.93 1.40
C GLY A 170 11.26 -6.96 0.92
N ASN A 171 10.18 -6.86 1.69
CA ASN A 171 9.08 -5.94 1.42
C ASN A 171 9.35 -4.53 2.00
N THR A 172 10.56 -3.98 1.78
CA THR A 172 11.00 -2.68 2.30
C THR A 172 10.07 -1.55 1.89
N ALA A 173 9.63 -1.54 0.64
CA ALA A 173 8.72 -0.53 0.12
C ALA A 173 7.32 -0.57 0.80
N ALA A 174 6.84 -1.76 1.19
CA ALA A 174 5.59 -1.90 1.95
C ALA A 174 5.75 -1.34 3.38
N MET A 175 6.87 -1.61 4.04
CA MET A 175 7.22 -0.99 5.33
C MET A 175 7.30 0.53 5.21
N GLY A 176 7.95 1.05 4.16
CA GLY A 176 8.06 2.48 3.93
C GLY A 176 6.72 3.16 3.71
N LEU A 177 5.82 2.55 2.94
CA LEU A 177 4.44 3.04 2.76
C LEU A 177 3.63 2.99 4.07
N PHE A 178 3.83 1.98 4.91
CA PHE A 178 3.24 1.96 6.25
C PHE A 178 3.76 3.12 7.11
N CYS A 179 5.07 3.37 7.11
CA CYS A 179 5.64 4.53 7.80
C CYS A 179 5.06 5.84 7.27
N LEU A 180 4.88 5.97 5.96
CA LEU A 180 4.20 7.11 5.34
C LEU A 180 2.77 7.26 5.86
N LEU A 181 1.99 6.19 5.94
CA LEU A 181 0.63 6.23 6.51
C LEU A 181 0.63 6.82 7.93
N ILE A 182 1.57 6.39 8.78
CA ILE A 182 1.69 6.92 10.15
C ILE A 182 2.06 8.41 10.15
N MET A 183 2.99 8.83 9.30
CA MET A 183 3.34 10.25 9.14
C MET A 183 2.13 11.08 8.71
N LEU A 184 1.36 10.61 7.72
CA LEU A 184 0.16 11.26 7.21
C LEU A 184 -0.93 11.38 8.30
N LEU A 185 -1.16 10.30 9.07
CA LEU A 185 -2.10 10.30 10.20
C LEU A 185 -1.72 11.34 11.25
N LYS A 186 -0.43 11.48 11.59
CA LYS A 186 0.04 12.44 12.59
C LYS A 186 -0.04 13.89 12.10
N VAL A 187 0.23 14.15 10.83
CA VAL A 187 0.00 15.48 10.24
C VAL A 187 -1.48 15.83 10.28
N SER A 188 -2.34 14.89 9.94
CA SER A 188 -3.78 15.10 9.96
C SER A 188 -4.34 15.30 11.38
N GLU A 189 -3.89 14.50 12.37
CA GLU A 189 -4.24 14.72 13.78
C GLU A 189 -3.78 16.11 14.29
N TYR A 190 -2.58 16.55 13.91
CA TYR A 190 -2.07 17.87 14.27
C TYR A 190 -2.92 18.99 13.65
N LYS A 191 -3.29 18.84 12.40
CA LYS A 191 -4.20 19.78 11.70
C LYS A 191 -5.55 19.95 12.39
N HIS A 192 -6.05 18.89 13.04
CA HIS A 192 -7.30 18.88 13.81
C HIS A 192 -7.11 19.29 15.30
N GLY A 193 -5.91 19.67 15.72
CA GLY A 193 -5.62 20.04 17.11
C GLY A 193 -5.61 18.88 18.11
N LEU A 194 -5.54 17.62 17.62
CA LEU A 194 -5.63 16.40 18.43
C LEU A 194 -4.27 15.89 18.91
N THR A 195 -3.18 16.41 18.37
CA THR A 195 -1.83 16.09 18.80
C THR A 195 -0.93 17.32 18.81
N SER A 196 0.19 17.28 19.55
CA SER A 196 1.15 18.38 19.59
C SER A 196 2.08 18.37 18.40
N PHE A 197 2.66 19.54 18.06
CA PHE A 197 3.70 19.65 17.02
C PHE A 197 4.90 18.72 17.30
N LYS A 198 5.35 18.63 18.57
CA LYS A 198 6.45 17.74 18.97
C LYS A 198 6.16 16.29 18.65
N ASN A 199 4.94 15.83 18.94
CA ASN A 199 4.54 14.45 18.69
C ASN A 199 4.41 14.16 17.18
N MET A 200 3.86 15.09 16.42
CA MET A 200 3.82 15.01 14.95
C MET A 200 5.25 14.92 14.38
N ALA A 201 6.12 15.86 14.74
CA ALA A 201 7.50 15.91 14.25
C ALA A 201 8.29 14.65 14.60
N LEU A 202 8.11 14.12 15.83
CA LEU A 202 8.73 12.85 16.24
C LEU A 202 8.35 11.69 15.33
N HIS A 203 7.05 11.52 15.02
CA HIS A 203 6.61 10.41 14.15
C HIS A 203 7.07 10.59 12.71
N ILE A 204 7.14 11.83 12.21
CA ILE A 204 7.72 12.12 10.89
C ILE A 204 9.19 11.73 10.88
N ALA A 205 9.97 12.17 11.86
CA ALA A 205 11.40 11.85 11.94
C ALA A 205 11.64 10.34 12.06
N LEU A 206 10.91 9.66 12.94
CA LEU A 206 11.02 8.21 13.12
C LEU A 206 10.62 7.45 11.84
N GLY A 207 9.50 7.81 11.19
CA GLY A 207 9.07 7.20 9.94
C GLY A 207 10.10 7.40 8.83
N PHE A 208 10.71 8.58 8.78
CA PHE A 208 11.76 8.88 7.80
C PHE A 208 13.05 8.08 8.05
N VAL A 209 13.45 7.92 9.31
CA VAL A 209 14.61 7.07 9.70
C VAL A 209 14.36 5.63 9.23
N MET A 210 13.15 5.08 9.42
CA MET A 210 12.81 3.74 8.91
C MET A 210 12.90 3.65 7.39
N CYS A 211 12.47 4.68 6.67
CA CYS A 211 12.59 4.72 5.20
C CYS A 211 14.05 4.82 4.73
N ILE A 212 14.92 5.50 5.46
CA ILE A 212 16.35 5.57 5.15
C ILE A 212 17.02 4.22 5.38
N ILE A 213 16.76 3.58 6.53
CA ILE A 213 17.34 2.27 6.89
C ILE A 213 16.87 1.18 5.90
N GLY A 214 15.62 1.22 5.48
CA GLY A 214 15.06 0.31 4.47
C GLY A 214 15.31 0.74 3.03
N GLU A 215 16.01 1.86 2.79
CA GLU A 215 16.32 2.40 1.45
C GLU A 215 15.09 2.65 0.56
N VAL A 216 13.98 3.08 1.14
CA VAL A 216 12.72 3.25 0.40
C VAL A 216 12.69 4.58 -0.36
N LYS A 217 13.46 4.66 -1.46
CA LYS A 217 13.64 5.86 -2.29
C LYS A 217 12.32 6.53 -2.69
N PHE A 218 11.34 5.73 -3.12
CA PHE A 218 10.02 6.22 -3.53
C PHE A 218 9.33 7.02 -2.41
N VAL A 219 9.30 6.50 -1.18
CA VAL A 219 8.67 7.18 -0.04
C VAL A 219 9.50 8.40 0.37
N ILE A 220 10.84 8.30 0.40
CA ILE A 220 11.72 9.41 0.73
C ILE A 220 11.46 10.60 -0.19
N LEU A 221 11.40 10.39 -1.49
CA LEU A 221 11.23 11.46 -2.47
C LEU A 221 9.80 12.01 -2.52
N LEU A 222 8.79 11.15 -2.32
CA LEU A 222 7.39 11.54 -2.48
C LEU A 222 6.77 12.11 -1.18
N SER A 223 7.33 11.78 -0.02
CA SER A 223 6.76 12.16 1.28
C SER A 223 6.53 13.67 1.47
N PRO A 224 7.40 14.62 1.03
CA PRO A 224 7.12 16.04 1.20
C PRO A 224 5.84 16.47 0.48
N LEU A 225 5.68 16.00 -0.75
CA LEU A 225 4.50 16.30 -1.55
C LEU A 225 3.24 15.76 -0.88
N LEU A 226 3.28 14.53 -0.37
CA LEU A 226 2.13 13.87 0.24
C LEU A 226 1.79 14.46 1.62
N LEU A 227 2.79 14.80 2.45
CA LEU A 227 2.57 15.48 3.72
C LEU A 227 2.01 16.88 3.51
N GLY A 228 2.54 17.62 2.52
CA GLY A 228 1.97 18.89 2.07
C GLY A 228 0.53 18.75 1.58
N TRP A 229 0.25 17.67 0.84
CA TRP A 229 -1.10 17.39 0.34
C TRP A 229 -2.10 17.14 1.47
N VAL A 230 -1.78 16.32 2.49
CA VAL A 230 -2.65 16.15 3.67
C VAL A 230 -2.92 17.48 4.37
N TRP A 231 -1.90 18.34 4.45
CA TRP A 231 -2.08 19.67 5.05
C TRP A 231 -3.03 20.55 4.24
N LEU A 232 -2.93 20.51 2.91
CA LEU A 232 -3.76 21.30 1.99
C LEU A 232 -5.16 20.70 1.78
N MET A 233 -5.31 19.38 1.86
CA MET A 233 -6.58 18.70 1.62
C MET A 233 -7.65 19.23 2.60
N PRO A 234 -8.86 19.54 2.14
CA PRO A 234 -9.96 19.90 3.05
C PRO A 234 -10.20 18.82 4.12
N SER A 235 -10.81 19.20 5.21
CA SER A 235 -11.33 18.29 6.24
C SER A 235 -12.85 18.37 6.27
N TRP A 236 -13.51 17.35 6.78
CA TRP A 236 -14.93 17.40 7.14
C TRP A 236 -15.23 18.46 8.21
N VAL A 237 -14.20 18.88 8.95
CA VAL A 237 -14.28 19.87 10.03
C VAL A 237 -13.83 21.24 9.50
N LYS A 238 -14.68 22.24 9.62
CA LYS A 238 -14.45 23.61 9.08
C LYS A 238 -13.19 24.25 9.64
N GLU A 239 -12.97 24.14 10.95
CA GLU A 239 -11.83 24.73 11.65
C GLU A 239 -10.51 24.10 11.17
N ALA A 240 -10.49 22.78 10.96
CA ALA A 240 -9.32 22.05 10.44
C ALA A 240 -9.09 22.25 8.94
N SER A 241 -10.05 22.81 8.20
CA SER A 241 -9.87 23.11 6.78
C SER A 241 -9.13 24.43 6.54
N ARG A 242 -8.88 25.23 7.59
CA ARG A 242 -8.09 26.46 7.48
C ARG A 242 -6.61 26.12 7.32
N VAL A 243 -6.03 26.53 6.21
CA VAL A 243 -4.61 26.31 5.92
C VAL A 243 -3.75 27.35 6.63
N ASN A 244 -2.87 26.91 7.50
CA ASN A 244 -1.81 27.76 8.04
C ASN A 244 -0.57 27.64 7.15
N LEU A 245 -0.30 28.69 6.36
CA LEU A 245 0.80 28.72 5.41
C LEU A 245 2.18 28.58 6.09
N ALA A 246 2.35 29.17 7.29
CA ALA A 246 3.61 29.07 8.01
C ALA A 246 3.92 27.63 8.42
N VAL A 247 2.91 26.86 8.86
CA VAL A 247 3.07 25.43 9.19
C VAL A 247 3.37 24.61 7.94
N LEU A 248 2.67 24.88 6.82
CA LEU A 248 2.93 24.23 5.55
C LEU A 248 4.39 24.44 5.11
N LEU A 249 4.86 25.68 5.11
CA LEU A 249 6.23 26.02 4.75
C LEU A 249 7.24 25.34 5.71
N SER A 250 6.94 25.30 7.02
CA SER A 250 7.81 24.62 7.99
C SER A 250 7.92 23.14 7.73
N ILE A 251 6.78 22.46 7.39
CA ILE A 251 6.78 21.05 7.01
C ILE A 251 7.61 20.85 5.74
N LEU A 252 7.38 21.63 4.71
CA LEU A 252 8.10 21.49 3.44
C LEU A 252 9.61 21.73 3.60
N VAL A 253 10.02 22.78 4.33
CA VAL A 253 11.44 23.04 4.60
C VAL A 253 12.09 21.89 5.39
N ALA A 254 11.43 21.42 6.46
CA ALA A 254 11.92 20.28 7.24
C ALA A 254 12.08 19.02 6.38
N MET A 255 11.13 18.77 5.48
CA MET A 255 11.18 17.61 4.58
C MET A 255 12.29 17.73 3.54
N VAL A 256 12.53 18.92 2.97
CA VAL A 256 13.63 19.14 2.03
C VAL A 256 14.98 18.89 2.73
N LEU A 257 15.13 19.35 3.98
CA LEU A 257 16.35 19.09 4.77
C LEU A 257 16.52 17.59 5.08
N LEU A 258 15.44 16.90 5.45
CA LEU A 258 15.46 15.45 5.70
C LEU A 258 15.78 14.66 4.43
N ILE A 259 15.25 15.04 3.28
CA ILE A 259 15.59 14.42 1.99
C ILE A 259 17.08 14.66 1.67
N GLY A 260 17.57 15.88 1.81
CA GLY A 260 18.99 16.18 1.58
C GLY A 260 19.90 15.31 2.46
N LEU A 261 19.54 15.18 3.75
CA LEU A 261 20.26 14.30 4.67
C LEU A 261 20.18 12.83 4.24
N ALA A 262 18.99 12.35 3.84
CA ALA A 262 18.79 10.97 3.36
C ALA A 262 19.62 10.68 2.11
N ILE A 263 19.64 11.60 1.13
CA ILE A 263 20.46 11.49 -0.07
C ILE A 263 21.95 11.36 0.28
N VAL A 264 22.43 12.17 1.20
CA VAL A 264 23.84 12.11 1.63
C VAL A 264 24.15 10.76 2.29
N ILE A 265 23.31 10.29 3.23
CA ILE A 265 23.50 9.01 3.91
C ILE A 265 23.50 7.86 2.91
N LEU A 266 22.52 7.82 2.00
CA LEU A 266 22.41 6.76 1.00
C LEU A 266 23.55 6.82 -0.02
N ALA A 267 23.97 8.01 -0.47
CA ALA A 267 25.10 8.16 -1.37
C ALA A 267 26.39 7.60 -0.74
N TYR A 268 26.67 7.89 0.53
CA TYR A 268 27.81 7.29 1.22
C TYR A 268 27.73 5.77 1.28
N SER A 269 26.53 5.25 1.47
CA SER A 269 26.29 3.81 1.48
C SER A 269 26.56 3.18 0.10
N TYR A 270 26.19 3.87 -0.99
CA TYR A 270 26.45 3.41 -2.37
C TYR A 270 27.92 3.51 -2.75
N THR A 271 28.61 4.60 -2.38
CA THR A 271 30.05 4.71 -2.63
C THR A 271 30.82 3.56 -1.99
N ALA A 272 30.45 3.18 -0.75
CA ALA A 272 31.05 2.04 -0.07
C ALA A 272 30.75 0.70 -0.76
N ALA A 273 29.48 0.52 -1.24
CA ALA A 273 29.03 -0.72 -1.87
C ALA A 273 29.62 -0.92 -3.28
N TYR A 274 29.63 0.13 -4.09
CA TYR A 274 30.01 0.04 -5.51
C TYR A 274 31.44 0.49 -5.80
N GLY A 275 32.24 0.81 -4.78
CA GLY A 275 33.61 1.26 -4.95
C GLY A 275 33.76 2.60 -5.69
N ILE A 276 32.72 3.45 -5.63
CA ILE A 276 32.71 4.77 -6.26
C ILE A 276 33.63 5.71 -5.44
N ASP A 277 34.33 6.63 -6.10
CA ASP A 277 35.18 7.59 -5.43
C ASP A 277 34.36 8.48 -4.48
N MET A 278 34.78 8.55 -3.22
CA MET A 278 34.13 9.41 -2.19
C MET A 278 34.21 10.91 -2.50
N SER A 279 35.00 11.33 -3.48
CA SER A 279 35.06 12.71 -3.95
C SER A 279 33.89 13.10 -4.85
N GLU A 280 33.08 12.12 -5.34
CA GLU A 280 31.92 12.40 -6.16
C GLU A 280 30.79 13.09 -5.36
N ASN A 281 30.04 13.93 -6.06
CA ASN A 281 28.93 14.64 -5.43
C ASN A 281 27.84 13.62 -5.01
N PRO A 282 27.42 13.60 -3.72
CA PRO A 282 26.39 12.66 -3.24
C PRO A 282 25.08 12.68 -4.04
N PHE A 283 24.69 13.84 -4.56
CA PHE A 283 23.49 13.95 -5.40
C PHE A 283 23.68 13.21 -6.73
N THR A 284 24.84 13.31 -7.37
CA THR A 284 25.14 12.59 -8.61
C THR A 284 25.10 11.08 -8.40
N VAL A 285 25.70 10.58 -7.31
CA VAL A 285 25.70 9.16 -6.95
C VAL A 285 24.26 8.68 -6.70
N PHE A 286 23.50 9.41 -5.89
CA PHE A 286 22.11 9.03 -5.59
C PHE A 286 21.22 9.01 -6.84
N PHE A 287 21.25 10.09 -7.65
CA PHE A 287 20.42 10.13 -8.88
C PHE A 287 20.92 9.16 -9.93
N GLY A 288 22.20 8.87 -10.00
CA GLY A 288 22.77 7.80 -10.83
C GLY A 288 22.18 6.43 -10.48
N SER A 289 21.96 6.17 -9.19
CA SER A 289 21.30 4.93 -8.72
C SER A 289 19.83 4.80 -9.08
N LEU A 290 19.20 5.82 -9.68
CA LEU A 290 17.83 5.80 -10.18
C LEU A 290 17.73 5.60 -11.70
N SER A 291 18.85 5.64 -12.42
CA SER A 291 18.88 5.64 -13.88
C SER A 291 18.17 4.42 -14.48
N TYR A 292 18.34 3.23 -13.87
CA TYR A 292 17.71 1.99 -14.33
C TYR A 292 16.17 2.04 -14.33
N ILE A 293 15.57 2.92 -13.54
CA ILE A 293 14.10 3.05 -13.46
C ILE A 293 13.55 3.58 -14.78
N PHE A 294 14.28 4.52 -15.40
CA PHE A 294 13.87 5.24 -16.61
C PHE A 294 14.47 4.67 -17.90
N ASP A 295 15.35 3.68 -17.80
CA ASP A 295 15.93 3.03 -18.98
C ASP A 295 14.87 2.15 -19.65
N PRO A 296 14.53 2.39 -20.94
CA PRO A 296 13.52 1.60 -21.67
C PRO A 296 13.99 0.19 -22.04
N ASN A 297 15.27 -0.12 -21.91
CA ASN A 297 15.91 -1.36 -22.34
C ASN A 297 16.64 -2.09 -21.20
N PHE A 298 16.38 -1.74 -19.94
CA PHE A 298 17.08 -2.33 -18.81
C PHE A 298 16.59 -3.76 -18.53
N ILE A 299 17.47 -4.73 -18.73
CA ILE A 299 17.24 -6.14 -18.45
C ILE A 299 18.44 -6.69 -17.68
N LEU A 300 18.20 -7.28 -16.51
CA LEU A 300 19.21 -7.97 -15.73
C LEU A 300 19.48 -9.38 -16.29
N PRO A 301 20.66 -9.96 -16.05
CA PRO A 301 21.01 -11.32 -16.51
C PRO A 301 20.04 -12.40 -16.05
N GLY A 302 19.34 -12.18 -14.90
CA GLY A 302 18.28 -13.06 -14.39
C GLY A 302 16.92 -12.94 -15.08
N GLY A 303 16.80 -12.09 -16.10
CA GLY A 303 15.53 -11.84 -16.82
C GLY A 303 14.63 -10.83 -16.14
N GLU A 304 15.05 -10.22 -15.03
CA GLU A 304 14.31 -9.11 -14.42
C GLU A 304 14.42 -7.87 -15.31
N ILE A 305 13.28 -7.25 -15.60
CA ILE A 305 13.19 -6.06 -16.47
C ILE A 305 12.91 -4.79 -15.66
N GLY A 306 13.44 -3.66 -16.13
CA GLY A 306 13.31 -2.36 -15.49
C GLY A 306 11.87 -1.85 -15.39
N ARG A 307 11.64 -0.84 -14.56
CA ARG A 307 10.29 -0.29 -14.30
C ARG A 307 9.66 0.30 -15.55
N PHE A 308 10.41 1.08 -16.33
CA PHE A 308 9.94 1.63 -17.57
C PHE A 308 9.99 0.59 -18.71
N THR A 309 11.00 -0.27 -18.71
CA THR A 309 11.17 -1.37 -19.68
C THR A 309 9.94 -2.29 -19.70
N THR A 310 9.37 -2.65 -18.53
CA THR A 310 8.21 -3.56 -18.49
C THR A 310 6.97 -2.97 -19.17
N LEU A 311 6.79 -1.64 -19.11
CA LEU A 311 5.68 -0.95 -19.80
C LEU A 311 5.91 -0.85 -21.31
N THR A 312 7.14 -0.52 -21.75
CA THR A 312 7.50 -0.50 -23.17
C THR A 312 7.44 -1.89 -23.77
N PHE A 313 7.85 -2.92 -23.02
CA PHE A 313 7.75 -4.31 -23.43
C PHE A 313 6.29 -4.73 -23.64
N TRP A 314 5.39 -4.37 -22.70
CA TRP A 314 3.95 -4.63 -22.85
C TRP A 314 3.40 -3.95 -24.11
N LEU A 315 3.74 -2.67 -24.35
CA LEU A 315 3.28 -1.94 -25.54
C LEU A 315 3.68 -2.63 -26.87
N GLN A 316 4.81 -3.34 -26.88
CA GLN A 316 5.35 -4.00 -28.06
C GLN A 316 4.84 -5.44 -28.26
N HIS A 317 4.43 -6.13 -27.17
CA HIS A 317 4.20 -7.58 -27.20
C HIS A 317 2.83 -8.00 -26.63
N ASN A 318 1.90 -7.06 -26.40
CA ASN A 318 0.61 -7.34 -25.75
C ASN A 318 -0.38 -8.14 -26.59
N ASP A 319 -0.06 -8.41 -27.85
CA ASP A 319 -0.94 -9.04 -28.82
C ASP A 319 -0.72 -10.55 -29.00
N LEU A 320 -0.08 -11.23 -28.03
CA LEU A 320 0.19 -12.68 -28.09
C LEU A 320 -1.05 -13.51 -28.44
N SER A 321 -2.24 -13.14 -27.93
CA SER A 321 -3.54 -13.72 -28.26
C SER A 321 -4.42 -12.77 -29.08
N GLY A 322 -3.81 -11.79 -29.77
CA GLY A 322 -4.51 -10.76 -30.51
C GLY A 322 -5.27 -9.78 -29.62
N LEU A 323 -6.25 -9.06 -30.20
CA LEU A 323 -7.01 -8.02 -29.55
C LEU A 323 -7.69 -8.45 -28.22
N PRO A 324 -8.26 -9.67 -28.05
CA PRO A 324 -8.81 -10.10 -26.76
C PRO A 324 -7.78 -10.11 -25.63
N GLY A 325 -6.54 -10.53 -25.89
CA GLY A 325 -5.45 -10.51 -24.90
C GLY A 325 -5.09 -9.08 -24.48
N THR A 326 -4.99 -8.17 -25.44
CA THR A 326 -4.73 -6.75 -25.15
C THR A 326 -5.86 -6.12 -24.32
N LEU A 327 -7.14 -6.41 -24.63
CA LEU A 327 -8.29 -5.77 -23.98
C LEU A 327 -8.60 -6.38 -22.61
N PHE A 328 -8.55 -7.70 -22.47
CA PHE A 328 -9.05 -8.42 -21.29
C PHE A 328 -7.94 -9.16 -20.52
N GLY A 329 -6.70 -9.08 -21.00
CA GLY A 329 -5.54 -9.68 -20.36
C GLY A 329 -5.45 -11.20 -20.52
N TYR A 330 -4.48 -11.77 -19.82
CA TYR A 330 -4.11 -13.19 -19.85
C TYR A 330 -4.48 -13.93 -18.56
N GLY A 331 -5.31 -13.32 -17.71
CA GLY A 331 -5.75 -13.85 -16.43
C GLY A 331 -4.79 -13.54 -15.28
N LEU A 332 -5.34 -13.51 -14.07
CA LEU A 332 -4.58 -13.30 -12.83
C LEU A 332 -3.47 -14.35 -12.70
N ASN A 333 -2.38 -13.98 -12.05
CA ASN A 333 -1.19 -14.83 -11.87
C ASN A 333 -0.41 -15.13 -13.16
N ALA A 334 -0.78 -14.54 -14.32
CA ALA A 334 -0.10 -14.82 -15.58
C ALA A 334 1.36 -14.32 -15.61
N THR A 335 1.69 -13.31 -14.82
CA THR A 335 3.04 -12.73 -14.69
C THR A 335 3.77 -13.11 -13.41
N ASN A 336 3.18 -13.94 -12.53
CA ASN A 336 3.72 -14.24 -11.23
C ASN A 336 5.09 -14.94 -11.28
N SER A 337 6.13 -14.28 -10.75
CA SER A 337 7.48 -14.84 -10.62
C SER A 337 7.72 -15.55 -9.29
N GLY A 338 6.91 -15.25 -8.27
CA GLY A 338 7.11 -15.71 -6.88
C GLY A 338 6.57 -17.11 -6.55
N SER A 339 5.94 -17.84 -7.48
CA SER A 339 5.34 -19.14 -7.20
C SER A 339 6.01 -20.27 -7.96
N PHE A 340 6.64 -21.18 -7.22
CA PHE A 340 7.16 -22.42 -7.80
C PHE A 340 6.03 -23.36 -8.27
N LEU A 341 4.90 -23.38 -7.55
CA LEU A 341 3.78 -24.30 -7.86
C LEU A 341 2.91 -23.81 -9.03
N SER A 342 2.86 -22.52 -9.26
CA SER A 342 2.08 -21.93 -10.36
C SER A 342 2.82 -20.69 -10.91
N PRO A 343 3.96 -20.89 -11.57
CA PRO A 343 4.68 -19.78 -12.20
C PRO A 343 3.83 -19.17 -13.30
N GLY A 344 3.93 -17.84 -13.46
CA GLY A 344 3.24 -17.13 -14.51
C GLY A 344 3.67 -17.62 -15.90
N PHE A 345 2.70 -18.04 -16.72
CA PHE A 345 3.03 -18.61 -18.01
C PHE A 345 3.66 -17.58 -18.96
N LEU A 346 3.33 -16.30 -18.83
CA LEU A 346 3.95 -15.25 -19.64
C LEU A 346 5.44 -15.09 -19.38
N ASN A 347 5.87 -15.25 -18.12
CA ASN A 347 7.29 -15.26 -17.78
C ASN A 347 8.02 -16.40 -18.47
N GLN A 348 7.37 -17.57 -18.59
CA GLN A 348 7.94 -18.72 -19.33
C GLN A 348 7.96 -18.48 -20.83
N VAL A 349 6.90 -17.90 -21.41
CA VAL A 349 6.82 -17.60 -22.85
C VAL A 349 7.92 -16.64 -23.29
N TYR A 350 8.14 -15.57 -22.51
CA TYR A 350 9.11 -14.54 -22.86
C TYR A 350 10.49 -14.75 -22.24
N ASN A 351 10.64 -15.72 -21.32
CA ASN A 351 11.83 -15.92 -20.49
C ASN A 351 12.30 -14.64 -19.76
N LEU A 352 11.33 -13.87 -19.28
CA LEU A 352 11.51 -12.59 -18.57
C LEU A 352 10.61 -12.55 -17.34
N ILE A 353 11.00 -11.75 -16.36
CA ILE A 353 10.19 -11.47 -15.16
C ILE A 353 9.36 -10.21 -15.41
N LEU A 354 8.07 -10.40 -15.73
CA LEU A 354 7.17 -9.34 -16.20
C LEU A 354 6.44 -8.59 -15.08
N ASP A 355 6.50 -9.06 -13.84
CA ASP A 355 5.80 -8.49 -12.68
C ASP A 355 6.61 -7.40 -11.94
N SER A 356 7.52 -6.71 -12.61
CA SER A 356 8.34 -5.65 -12.00
C SER A 356 7.52 -4.48 -11.46
N THR A 357 6.32 -4.24 -11.98
CA THR A 357 5.40 -3.18 -11.51
C THR A 357 3.95 -3.66 -11.44
N ALA A 358 3.17 -3.12 -10.53
CA ALA A 358 1.74 -3.42 -10.44
C ALA A 358 0.96 -2.97 -11.69
N MET A 359 1.40 -1.89 -12.34
CA MET A 359 0.82 -1.42 -13.61
C MET A 359 1.04 -2.45 -14.73
N SER A 360 2.24 -3.01 -14.82
CA SER A 360 2.54 -4.08 -15.78
C SER A 360 1.70 -5.32 -15.53
N MET A 361 1.61 -5.76 -14.26
CA MET A 361 0.76 -6.89 -13.87
C MET A 361 -0.69 -6.67 -14.31
N LEU A 362 -1.29 -5.52 -13.97
CA LEU A 362 -2.65 -5.20 -14.39
C LEU A 362 -2.82 -5.23 -15.91
N LEU A 363 -1.90 -4.63 -16.65
CA LEU A 363 -1.97 -4.60 -18.12
C LEU A 363 -1.87 -6.00 -18.74
N TRP A 364 -1.00 -6.87 -18.23
CA TRP A 364 -0.87 -8.23 -18.72
C TRP A 364 -2.03 -9.13 -18.27
N GLU A 365 -2.48 -9.02 -17.02
CA GLU A 365 -3.38 -10.00 -16.41
C GLU A 365 -4.86 -9.69 -16.62
N VAL A 366 -5.25 -8.41 -16.57
CA VAL A 366 -6.65 -8.00 -16.78
C VAL A 366 -6.83 -7.08 -18.00
N GLY A 367 -5.76 -6.81 -18.74
CA GLY A 367 -5.77 -6.02 -19.97
C GLY A 367 -6.10 -4.55 -19.75
N VAL A 368 -6.25 -3.81 -20.84
CA VAL A 368 -6.58 -2.37 -20.80
C VAL A 368 -7.91 -2.12 -20.10
N VAL A 369 -8.94 -2.91 -20.42
CA VAL A 369 -10.29 -2.72 -19.85
C VAL A 369 -10.29 -2.96 -18.36
N GLY A 370 -9.68 -4.06 -17.87
CA GLY A 370 -9.59 -4.36 -16.45
C GLY A 370 -8.76 -3.32 -15.69
N THR A 371 -7.64 -2.87 -16.27
CA THR A 371 -6.79 -1.82 -15.68
C THR A 371 -7.55 -0.50 -15.55
N LEU A 372 -8.31 -0.09 -16.56
CA LEU A 372 -9.13 1.12 -16.50
C LEU A 372 -10.25 1.01 -15.47
N ILE A 373 -10.91 -0.15 -15.35
CA ILE A 373 -11.92 -0.39 -14.31
C ILE A 373 -11.27 -0.34 -12.93
N PHE A 374 -10.10 -0.96 -12.72
CA PHE A 374 -9.37 -0.95 -11.46
C PHE A 374 -9.00 0.48 -11.04
N ILE A 375 -8.33 1.23 -11.89
CA ILE A 375 -7.94 2.63 -11.60
C ILE A 375 -9.20 3.49 -11.42
N GLY A 376 -10.18 3.34 -12.31
CA GLY A 376 -11.45 4.08 -12.26
C GLY A 376 -12.22 3.86 -10.96
N LEU A 377 -12.26 2.62 -10.47
CA LEU A 377 -12.86 2.28 -9.17
C LEU A 377 -12.24 3.09 -8.03
N PHE A 378 -10.92 3.09 -7.91
CA PHE A 378 -10.26 3.76 -6.80
C PHE A 378 -10.28 5.28 -6.94
N VAL A 379 -10.12 5.83 -8.14
CA VAL A 379 -10.31 7.26 -8.40
C VAL A 379 -11.74 7.69 -8.05
N TYR A 380 -12.74 6.86 -8.38
CA TYR A 380 -14.12 7.15 -8.03
C TYR A 380 -14.34 7.07 -6.51
N ILE A 381 -13.81 6.08 -5.81
CA ILE A 381 -13.87 6.00 -4.34
C ILE A 381 -13.27 7.28 -3.73
N LEU A 382 -12.07 7.67 -4.15
CA LEU A 382 -11.39 8.87 -3.65
C LEU A 382 -12.24 10.14 -3.86
N LYS A 383 -12.93 10.24 -5.01
CA LYS A 383 -13.89 11.33 -5.26
C LYS A 383 -15.08 11.28 -4.30
N VAL A 384 -15.64 10.09 -4.04
CA VAL A 384 -16.80 9.89 -3.14
C VAL A 384 -16.47 10.21 -1.69
N VAL A 385 -15.25 9.88 -1.24
CA VAL A 385 -14.81 10.10 0.15
C VAL A 385 -14.03 11.40 0.34
N GLN A 386 -13.95 12.23 -0.69
CA GLN A 386 -13.25 13.52 -0.60
C GLN A 386 -13.89 14.39 0.48
N PRO A 387 -13.11 14.86 1.50
CA PRO A 387 -13.67 15.67 2.56
C PRO A 387 -14.12 17.07 2.08
N GLU A 388 -15.24 17.50 2.60
CA GLU A 388 -15.77 18.85 2.43
C GLU A 388 -16.03 19.47 3.81
N PRO A 389 -15.75 20.77 4.05
CA PRO A 389 -15.87 21.41 5.37
C PRO A 389 -17.33 21.65 5.73
N LEU A 390 -18.01 20.62 6.23
CA LEU A 390 -19.44 20.64 6.55
C LEU A 390 -19.73 20.86 8.04
N LEU A 391 -18.92 20.27 8.93
CA LEU A 391 -19.18 20.18 10.37
C LEU A 391 -18.34 21.19 11.15
N SER A 392 -18.88 21.71 12.27
CA SER A 392 -18.13 22.50 13.25
C SER A 392 -17.66 21.64 14.41
N VAL A 393 -16.50 21.93 15.02
CA VAL A 393 -15.93 21.16 16.15
C VAL A 393 -16.94 21.01 17.29
N ASP A 394 -17.72 22.08 17.58
CA ASP A 394 -18.69 22.08 18.69
C ASP A 394 -19.88 21.12 18.50
N GLN A 395 -20.07 20.62 17.27
CA GLN A 395 -21.16 19.69 16.91
C GLN A 395 -20.75 18.23 16.96
N ILE A 396 -19.46 17.93 17.23
CA ILE A 396 -18.87 16.59 17.04
C ILE A 396 -18.36 16.07 18.37
N ASP A 397 -18.68 14.82 18.68
CA ASP A 397 -18.09 14.13 19.81
C ASP A 397 -16.58 13.95 19.64
N LYS A 398 -15.83 13.99 20.74
CA LYS A 398 -14.37 13.90 20.73
C LYS A 398 -13.84 12.63 20.02
N GLN A 399 -14.54 11.50 20.15
CA GLN A 399 -14.15 10.26 19.47
C GLN A 399 -14.38 10.37 17.95
N ASP A 400 -15.52 10.94 17.54
CA ASP A 400 -15.82 11.14 16.13
C ASP A 400 -14.89 12.19 15.51
N LEU A 401 -14.47 13.21 16.26
CA LEU A 401 -13.46 14.18 15.80
C LEU A 401 -12.12 13.48 15.47
N HIS A 402 -11.67 12.55 16.32
CA HIS A 402 -10.50 11.72 16.01
C HIS A 402 -10.72 10.87 14.75
N LEU A 403 -11.89 10.25 14.61
CA LEU A 403 -12.21 9.44 13.45
C LEU A 403 -12.20 10.28 12.17
N LEU A 404 -12.83 11.45 12.19
CA LEU A 404 -12.87 12.40 11.06
C LEU A 404 -11.46 12.89 10.68
N SER A 405 -10.55 13.01 11.67
CA SER A 405 -9.17 13.43 11.42
C SER A 405 -8.39 12.42 10.59
N PHE A 406 -8.79 11.14 10.54
CA PHE A 406 -8.08 10.13 9.74
C PHE A 406 -8.38 10.21 8.23
N ALA A 407 -9.53 10.78 7.84
CA ALA A 407 -9.96 10.79 6.44
C ALA A 407 -8.94 11.41 5.46
N PRO A 408 -8.37 12.62 5.70
CA PRO A 408 -7.37 13.16 4.79
C PRO A 408 -6.14 12.27 4.64
N ALA A 409 -5.69 11.66 5.76
CA ALA A 409 -4.52 10.77 5.75
C ALA A 409 -4.79 9.48 4.96
N PHE A 410 -5.93 8.83 5.17
CA PHE A 410 -6.30 7.62 4.43
C PHE A 410 -6.45 7.89 2.93
N ASN A 411 -7.04 9.02 2.56
CA ASN A 411 -7.20 9.39 1.16
C ASN A 411 -5.84 9.64 0.48
N VAL A 412 -4.94 10.38 1.12
CA VAL A 412 -3.61 10.65 0.56
C VAL A 412 -2.75 9.38 0.57
N PHE A 413 -2.89 8.51 1.56
CA PHE A 413 -2.23 7.21 1.55
C PHE A 413 -2.70 6.32 0.39
N ALA A 414 -4.00 6.29 0.13
CA ALA A 414 -4.53 5.56 -1.03
C ALA A 414 -4.00 6.12 -2.35
N ILE A 415 -3.88 7.45 -2.47
CA ILE A 415 -3.22 8.10 -3.61
C ILE A 415 -1.74 7.68 -3.71
N ALA A 416 -1.00 7.63 -2.59
CA ALA A 416 0.38 7.16 -2.58
C ALA A 416 0.52 5.72 -3.09
N CYS A 417 -0.39 4.83 -2.68
CA CYS A 417 -0.44 3.46 -3.18
C CYS A 417 -0.74 3.40 -4.69
N LEU A 418 -1.66 4.23 -5.20
CA LEU A 418 -1.93 4.30 -6.63
C LEU A 418 -0.75 4.87 -7.43
N LEU A 419 -0.05 5.86 -6.89
CA LEU A 419 1.18 6.40 -7.48
C LEU A 419 2.33 5.38 -7.50
N SER A 420 2.30 4.37 -6.63
CA SER A 420 3.29 3.29 -6.65
C SER A 420 3.06 2.24 -7.74
N LEU A 421 1.89 2.20 -8.40
CA LEU A 421 1.57 1.20 -9.43
C LEU A 421 2.62 1.12 -10.56
N PRO A 422 3.11 2.22 -11.16
CA PRO A 422 4.14 2.15 -12.19
C PRO A 422 5.55 1.96 -11.63
N TYR A 423 5.72 2.00 -10.31
CA TYR A 423 7.02 1.91 -9.65
C TYR A 423 7.32 0.53 -9.08
N SER A 424 6.34 -0.16 -8.51
CA SER A 424 6.55 -1.44 -7.81
C SER A 424 5.32 -2.34 -7.88
N GLN A 425 5.53 -3.63 -7.83
CA GLN A 425 4.49 -4.67 -7.78
C GLN A 425 3.81 -4.84 -6.40
N ILE A 426 4.34 -4.21 -5.34
CA ILE A 426 3.99 -4.51 -3.94
C ILE A 426 2.51 -4.38 -3.62
N LEU A 427 1.78 -3.48 -4.29
CA LEU A 427 0.33 -3.33 -4.06
C LEU A 427 -0.46 -4.56 -4.55
N MET A 428 0.04 -5.31 -5.54
CA MET A 428 -0.63 -6.49 -6.08
C MET A 428 -0.23 -7.78 -5.37
N ILE A 429 0.97 -7.84 -4.78
CA ILE A 429 1.51 -9.12 -4.27
C ILE A 429 1.77 -9.15 -2.75
N VAL A 430 1.91 -7.99 -2.09
CA VAL A 430 2.24 -7.93 -0.65
C VAL A 430 0.97 -7.80 0.19
N PRO A 431 0.53 -8.87 0.90
CA PRO A 431 -0.75 -8.86 1.62
C PRO A 431 -0.85 -7.77 2.69
N MET A 432 0.26 -7.40 3.32
CA MET A 432 0.29 -6.36 4.35
C MET A 432 -0.07 -4.99 3.77
N LEU A 433 0.47 -4.66 2.60
CA LEU A 433 0.17 -3.39 1.93
C LEU A 433 -1.24 -3.38 1.33
N GLN A 434 -1.65 -4.49 0.70
CA GLN A 434 -3.02 -4.66 0.24
C GLN A 434 -4.03 -4.43 1.36
N PHE A 435 -3.79 -5.06 2.52
CA PHE A 435 -4.64 -4.89 3.69
C PHE A 435 -4.73 -3.41 4.12
N LEU A 436 -3.61 -2.71 4.24
CA LEU A 436 -3.57 -1.29 4.62
C LEU A 436 -4.31 -0.39 3.61
N PHE A 437 -4.12 -0.66 2.32
CA PHE A 437 -4.77 0.08 1.25
C PHE A 437 -6.29 -0.08 1.30
N TYR A 438 -6.77 -1.31 1.34
CA TYR A 438 -8.20 -1.61 1.36
C TYR A 438 -8.87 -1.24 2.70
N LEU A 439 -8.15 -1.38 3.83
CA LEU A 439 -8.59 -0.88 5.13
C LEU A 439 -8.76 0.64 5.11
N SER A 440 -7.81 1.38 4.53
CA SER A 440 -7.87 2.85 4.45
C SER A 440 -9.06 3.32 3.61
N LEU A 441 -9.30 2.72 2.45
CA LEU A 441 -10.45 3.04 1.60
C LEU A 441 -11.78 2.69 2.25
N GLY A 442 -11.90 1.49 2.83
CA GLY A 442 -13.10 1.07 3.55
C GLY A 442 -13.38 1.93 4.78
N SER A 443 -12.33 2.33 5.50
CA SER A 443 -12.45 3.26 6.63
C SER A 443 -12.93 4.64 6.20
N SER A 444 -12.43 5.17 5.08
CA SER A 444 -12.86 6.45 4.52
C SER A 444 -14.35 6.43 4.14
N LEU A 445 -14.87 5.31 3.63
CA LEU A 445 -16.30 5.13 3.35
C LEU A 445 -17.14 5.13 4.63
N ILE A 446 -16.66 4.48 5.71
CA ILE A 446 -17.34 4.51 7.01
C ILE A 446 -17.32 5.93 7.59
N ILE A 447 -16.19 6.64 7.53
CA ILE A 447 -16.07 8.03 8.00
C ILE A 447 -17.06 8.94 7.26
N ARG A 448 -17.20 8.79 5.95
CA ARG A 448 -18.19 9.54 5.17
C ARG A 448 -19.63 9.30 5.67
N ARG A 449 -19.98 8.09 6.06
CA ARG A 449 -21.31 7.78 6.65
C ARG A 449 -21.51 8.47 8.00
N THR A 450 -20.47 8.56 8.83
CA THR A 450 -20.53 9.33 10.07
C THR A 450 -20.88 10.78 9.78
N VAL A 451 -20.23 11.42 8.80
CA VAL A 451 -20.54 12.80 8.40
C VAL A 451 -21.98 12.95 7.94
N ARG A 452 -22.47 12.02 7.09
CA ARG A 452 -23.87 12.06 6.63
C ARG A 452 -24.88 11.94 7.77
N ARG A 453 -24.56 11.16 8.81
CA ARG A 453 -25.38 11.09 10.02
C ARG A 453 -25.48 12.43 10.74
N TYR A 454 -24.38 13.17 10.86
CA TYR A 454 -24.38 14.52 11.47
C TYR A 454 -25.07 15.56 10.60
N THR A 455 -25.04 15.44 9.28
CA THR A 455 -25.66 16.39 8.35
C THR A 455 -27.12 16.08 8.02
N GLY A 456 -27.66 14.94 8.50
CA GLY A 456 -29.04 14.50 8.20
C GLY A 456 -29.27 14.08 6.74
N LEU A 457 -28.21 13.86 5.98
CA LEU A 457 -28.25 13.44 4.57
C LEU A 457 -28.34 11.90 4.49
N TYR A 458 -29.48 11.31 4.88
CA TYR A 458 -29.78 9.89 4.77
C TYR A 458 -30.55 9.56 3.51
#